data_39fa309748e959f37dfa05be72f734be
#
_entry.id   39fa309748e959f37dfa05be72f734be
#
_cell.length_a   1.000
_cell.length_b   1.000
_cell.length_c   1.000
_cell.angle_alpha   90.00
_cell.angle_beta   90.00
_cell.angle_gamma   90.00
#
_symmetry.space_group_name_H-M   'P 1'
#
loop_
_entity.id
_entity.type
_entity.pdbx_description
1 polymer ?
#
loop_
_entity_poly.entity_id
_entity_poly.type
_entity_poly.pdbx_seq_one_letter_code
_entity_poly.pdbx_strand_id
1 'polypeptide(L)'
;VDDRAGSREDLQRHIAATADRRAAVSHAGDRGDLSPEQTKRTDRGLRCAANRGTAGLSNHDGILDPETVADVYPRSEWEPYSASRIERYVECGFKFYADNVLGIEDPDDVEVVPTPLETGSYVHDVLERFFTELPDEPDDRINLTDADRDDVATHLHEIASEELRDADFEYDGLFYERWKAELFAGLGADEHTPYKAGSKPHDAPEQGLFATFLDNELSRDSAGRPHLFEAPFGEGLPDSDAGPFTVERPDGSTVSIRGYIDRV
;
A
#
# COMPACT_ATOMS: atom_id res chain seq x y z
N VAL A 1 55.23 -19.47 -22.80
CA VAL A 1 54.18 -18.77 -23.56
C VAL A 1 53.63 -17.71 -22.62
N ASP A 2 53.92 -16.49 -23.03
CA ASP A 2 53.54 -15.30 -22.22
C ASP A 2 52.00 -15.14 -22.29
N ASP A 3 51.35 -15.61 -21.28
CA ASP A 3 49.88 -15.76 -21.20
C ASP A 3 49.22 -14.53 -20.60
N ARG A 4 49.75 -13.32 -20.88
CA ARG A 4 49.17 -12.07 -20.48
C ARG A 4 48.09 -11.65 -21.46
N ALA A 5 46.89 -11.54 -20.98
CA ALA A 5 45.81 -10.93 -21.76
C ALA A 5 46.22 -9.50 -22.19
N GLY A 6 46.31 -9.27 -23.51
CA GLY A 6 46.75 -7.98 -24.06
C GLY A 6 45.76 -6.87 -23.87
N SER A 7 44.51 -7.20 -23.59
CA SER A 7 43.42 -6.26 -23.33
C SER A 7 42.41 -6.81 -22.30
N ARG A 8 41.55 -5.94 -21.79
CA ARG A 8 40.45 -6.34 -20.91
C ARG A 8 39.49 -7.34 -21.58
N GLU A 9 39.30 -7.23 -22.88
CA GLU A 9 38.46 -8.15 -23.67
C GLU A 9 39.10 -9.52 -23.82
N ASP A 10 40.41 -9.57 -23.99
CA ASP A 10 41.16 -10.85 -24.08
C ASP A 10 41.13 -11.59 -22.75
N LEU A 11 41.27 -10.85 -21.64
CA LEU A 11 41.12 -11.41 -20.30
C LEU A 11 39.71 -11.99 -20.07
N GLN A 12 38.67 -11.25 -20.46
CA GLN A 12 37.28 -11.72 -20.35
C GLN A 12 37.03 -12.99 -21.20
N ARG A 13 37.54 -13.02 -22.44
CA ARG A 13 37.47 -14.21 -23.31
C ARG A 13 38.21 -15.38 -22.70
N HIS A 14 39.39 -15.15 -22.14
CA HIS A 14 40.17 -16.20 -21.48
C HIS A 14 39.42 -16.79 -20.28
N ILE A 15 38.91 -15.93 -19.38
CA ILE A 15 38.11 -16.40 -18.24
C ILE A 15 36.88 -17.16 -18.71
N ALA A 16 36.17 -16.69 -19.74
CA ALA A 16 34.98 -17.35 -20.27
C ALA A 16 35.27 -18.71 -20.93
N ALA A 17 36.42 -18.87 -21.53
CA ALA A 17 36.85 -20.13 -22.19
C ALA A 17 37.45 -21.17 -21.25
N THR A 18 37.81 -20.79 -20.03
CA THR A 18 38.45 -21.69 -19.06
C THR A 18 37.42 -22.56 -18.34
N ALA A 19 37.69 -23.86 -18.22
CA ALA A 19 36.77 -24.79 -17.53
C ALA A 19 36.57 -24.45 -16.04
N ASP A 20 37.64 -24.04 -15.36
CA ASP A 20 37.58 -23.49 -14.00
C ASP A 20 37.73 -21.96 -14.02
N ARG A 21 36.61 -21.31 -14.25
CA ARG A 21 36.53 -19.82 -14.34
C ARG A 21 36.94 -19.12 -13.05
N ARG A 22 36.72 -19.75 -11.89
CA ARG A 22 37.07 -19.16 -10.59
C ARG A 22 38.58 -19.18 -10.37
N ALA A 23 39.23 -20.29 -10.68
CA ALA A 23 40.71 -20.40 -10.65
C ALA A 23 41.34 -19.38 -11.60
N ALA A 24 40.78 -19.21 -12.82
CA ALA A 24 41.24 -18.21 -13.77
C ALA A 24 41.12 -16.75 -13.23
N VAL A 25 40.03 -16.42 -12.55
CA VAL A 25 39.83 -15.08 -11.93
C VAL A 25 40.83 -14.86 -10.79
N SER A 26 41.01 -15.85 -9.90
CA SER A 26 41.97 -15.75 -8.81
C SER A 26 43.40 -15.55 -9.35
N HIS A 27 43.77 -16.32 -10.33
CA HIS A 27 45.10 -16.23 -10.96
C HIS A 27 45.34 -14.88 -11.67
N ALA A 28 44.31 -14.33 -12.32
CA ALA A 28 44.37 -12.99 -12.90
C ALA A 28 44.51 -11.88 -11.82
N GLY A 29 43.88 -12.07 -10.66
CA GLY A 29 44.04 -11.19 -9.49
C GLY A 29 45.47 -11.25 -8.94
N ASP A 30 46.02 -12.46 -8.77
CA ASP A 30 47.38 -12.68 -8.22
C ASP A 30 48.46 -12.08 -9.15
N ARG A 31 48.21 -12.06 -10.44
CA ARG A 31 49.11 -11.44 -11.44
C ARG A 31 48.94 -9.92 -11.55
N GLY A 32 47.94 -9.38 -10.93
CA GLY A 32 47.60 -7.95 -11.02
C GLY A 32 46.89 -7.53 -12.32
N ASP A 33 46.40 -8.49 -13.10
CA ASP A 33 45.59 -8.22 -14.30
C ASP A 33 44.18 -7.71 -13.93
N LEU A 34 43.73 -8.02 -12.70
CA LEU A 34 42.53 -7.52 -12.07
C LEU A 34 42.85 -6.84 -10.72
N SER A 35 42.23 -5.72 -10.43
CA SER A 35 42.30 -5.15 -9.09
C SER A 35 41.62 -6.07 -8.07
N PRO A 36 41.94 -5.96 -6.75
CA PRO A 36 41.30 -6.77 -5.71
C PRO A 36 39.76 -6.65 -5.73
N GLU A 37 39.24 -5.47 -6.03
CA GLU A 37 37.81 -5.22 -6.14
C GLU A 37 37.18 -5.91 -7.35
N GLN A 38 37.85 -5.82 -8.51
CA GLN A 38 37.41 -6.51 -9.73
C GLN A 38 37.43 -8.04 -9.57
N THR A 39 38.47 -8.57 -8.90
CA THR A 39 38.59 -9.99 -8.59
C THR A 39 37.39 -10.44 -7.72
N LYS A 40 37.11 -9.74 -6.62
CA LYS A 40 35.97 -10.05 -5.74
C LYS A 40 34.64 -9.97 -6.49
N ARG A 41 34.41 -8.92 -7.27
CA ARG A 41 33.18 -8.74 -8.03
C ARG A 41 32.97 -9.84 -9.07
N THR A 42 34.03 -10.23 -9.79
CA THR A 42 33.95 -11.27 -10.80
C THR A 42 33.76 -12.66 -10.17
N ASP A 43 34.46 -12.97 -9.05
CA ASP A 43 34.25 -14.23 -8.31
C ASP A 43 32.81 -14.33 -7.80
N ARG A 44 32.26 -13.24 -7.25
CA ARG A 44 30.86 -13.19 -6.81
C ARG A 44 29.88 -13.45 -7.97
N GLY A 45 30.11 -12.84 -9.13
CA GLY A 45 29.29 -13.07 -10.33
C GLY A 45 29.36 -14.52 -10.82
N LEU A 46 30.54 -15.14 -10.78
CA LEU A 46 30.70 -16.56 -11.16
C LEU A 46 30.02 -17.51 -10.16
N ARG A 47 30.06 -17.21 -8.86
CA ARG A 47 29.29 -17.96 -7.84
C ARG A 47 27.81 -17.90 -8.09
N CYS A 48 27.30 -16.70 -8.34
CA CYS A 48 25.90 -16.48 -8.67
C CYS A 48 25.49 -17.30 -9.92
N ALA A 49 26.27 -17.22 -10.99
CA ALA A 49 26.00 -17.97 -12.22
C ALA A 49 26.07 -19.49 -12.04
N ALA A 50 27.02 -19.98 -11.24
CA ALA A 50 27.14 -21.41 -10.93
C ALA A 50 25.95 -21.94 -10.13
N ASN A 51 25.47 -21.15 -9.12
CA ASN A 51 24.37 -21.56 -8.27
C ASN A 51 23.02 -21.55 -8.97
N ARG A 52 22.79 -20.67 -9.96
CA ARG A 52 21.58 -20.68 -10.79
C ARG A 52 21.32 -21.99 -11.55
N GLY A 53 22.34 -22.80 -11.73
CA GLY A 53 22.23 -24.12 -12.40
C GLY A 53 22.08 -25.29 -11.44
N THR A 54 22.05 -25.06 -10.13
CA THR A 54 21.90 -26.13 -9.12
C THR A 54 20.42 -26.33 -8.77
N ALA A 55 20.05 -27.55 -8.40
CA ALA A 55 18.68 -27.93 -8.07
C ALA A 55 18.22 -27.42 -6.70
N GLY A 56 19.07 -26.74 -5.92
CA GLY A 56 18.78 -26.21 -4.59
C GLY A 56 18.77 -24.68 -4.58
N LEU A 57 17.88 -24.10 -3.79
CA LEU A 57 17.88 -22.67 -3.51
C LEU A 57 19.06 -22.32 -2.59
N SER A 58 19.69 -21.19 -2.84
CA SER A 58 20.84 -20.67 -2.11
C SER A 58 20.69 -19.18 -1.78
N ASN A 59 21.63 -18.61 -1.05
CA ASN A 59 21.70 -17.17 -0.83
C ASN A 59 21.86 -16.34 -2.11
N HIS A 60 22.19 -16.94 -3.25
CA HIS A 60 22.16 -16.28 -4.56
C HIS A 60 20.77 -16.27 -5.20
N ASP A 61 19.84 -17.03 -4.63
CA ASP A 61 18.43 -17.09 -5.04
C ASP A 61 17.52 -16.34 -4.07
N GLY A 62 18.10 -15.49 -3.20
CA GLY A 62 17.37 -14.68 -2.23
C GLY A 62 17.09 -15.38 -0.89
N ILE A 63 17.61 -16.58 -0.66
CA ILE A 63 17.55 -17.20 0.67
C ILE A 63 18.68 -16.60 1.53
N LEU A 64 18.30 -15.83 2.52
CA LEU A 64 19.21 -15.27 3.50
C LEU A 64 19.31 -16.20 4.71
N ASP A 65 20.50 -16.27 5.30
CA ASP A 65 20.64 -16.94 6.59
C ASP A 65 20.00 -16.13 7.73
N PRO A 66 19.62 -16.77 8.85
CA PRO A 66 18.92 -16.09 9.94
C PRO A 66 19.68 -14.91 10.55
N GLU A 67 21.02 -14.91 10.54
CA GLU A 67 21.82 -13.79 11.08
C GLU A 67 21.71 -12.59 10.13
N THR A 68 21.88 -12.80 8.82
CA THR A 68 21.70 -11.75 7.82
C THR A 68 20.27 -11.19 7.85
N VAL A 69 19.26 -12.05 8.02
CA VAL A 69 17.87 -11.59 8.17
C VAL A 69 17.71 -10.73 9.40
N ALA A 70 18.28 -11.12 10.55
CA ALA A 70 18.18 -10.36 11.79
C ALA A 70 18.87 -8.99 11.70
N ASP A 71 19.97 -8.90 10.95
CA ASP A 71 20.71 -7.66 10.74
C ASP A 71 19.99 -6.70 9.77
N VAL A 72 19.40 -7.23 8.69
CA VAL A 72 18.71 -6.43 7.66
C VAL A 72 17.28 -6.11 8.09
N TYR A 73 16.70 -6.97 8.93
CA TYR A 73 15.31 -6.91 9.34
C TYR A 73 15.18 -7.08 10.87
N PRO A 74 15.68 -6.14 11.67
CA PRO A 74 15.60 -6.23 13.11
C PRO A 74 14.14 -6.11 13.55
N ARG A 75 13.63 -7.17 14.19
CA ARG A 75 12.22 -7.25 14.65
C ARG A 75 11.83 -6.05 15.51
N SER A 76 12.75 -5.55 16.32
CA SER A 76 12.55 -4.40 17.20
C SER A 76 12.20 -3.09 16.47
N GLU A 77 12.56 -2.96 15.20
CA GLU A 77 12.25 -1.76 14.39
C GLU A 77 10.93 -1.89 13.63
N TRP A 78 10.37 -3.10 13.58
CA TRP A 78 9.20 -3.41 12.77
C TRP A 78 7.94 -3.72 13.59
N GLU A 79 8.11 -4.04 14.84
CA GLU A 79 7.00 -4.22 15.76
C GLU A 79 6.65 -2.88 16.45
N PRO A 80 5.36 -2.59 16.61
CA PRO A 80 4.19 -3.32 16.19
C PRO A 80 3.93 -3.21 14.68
N TYR A 81 3.41 -4.30 14.07
CA TYR A 81 3.11 -4.35 12.64
C TYR A 81 1.79 -3.63 12.34
N SER A 82 1.72 -2.88 11.22
CA SER A 82 0.45 -2.40 10.71
C SER A 82 -0.32 -3.50 9.97
N ALA A 83 -1.64 -3.42 9.98
CA ALA A 83 -2.51 -4.34 9.24
C ALA A 83 -2.17 -4.35 7.74
N SER A 84 -1.98 -3.19 7.14
CA SER A 84 -1.60 -3.04 5.72
C SER A 84 -0.25 -3.68 5.37
N ARG A 85 0.70 -3.66 6.31
CA ARG A 85 2.00 -4.34 6.11
C ARG A 85 1.85 -5.86 6.12
N ILE A 86 1.02 -6.39 7.00
CA ILE A 86 0.73 -7.84 7.06
C ILE A 86 0.00 -8.26 5.79
N GLU A 87 -1.01 -7.51 5.37
CA GLU A 87 -1.79 -7.77 4.16
C GLU A 87 -0.89 -7.80 2.92
N ARG A 88 0.01 -6.82 2.76
CA ARG A 88 0.97 -6.78 1.66
C ARG A 88 1.89 -8.01 1.63
N TYR A 89 2.33 -8.49 2.80
CA TYR A 89 3.12 -9.72 2.89
C TYR A 89 2.32 -10.95 2.46
N VAL A 90 1.06 -11.04 2.86
CA VAL A 90 0.18 -12.16 2.52
C VAL A 90 -0.19 -12.14 1.04
N GLU A 91 -0.41 -10.96 0.47
CA GLU A 91 -0.69 -10.78 -0.96
C GLU A 91 0.51 -11.23 -1.82
N CYS A 92 1.69 -10.72 -1.50
CA CYS A 92 2.91 -11.08 -2.22
C CYS A 92 4.17 -10.78 -1.39
N GLY A 93 4.86 -11.81 -0.92
CA GLY A 93 6.09 -11.65 -0.15
C GLY A 93 7.21 -10.93 -0.93
N PHE A 94 7.24 -11.02 -2.27
CA PHE A 94 8.20 -10.29 -3.10
C PHE A 94 7.88 -8.79 -3.15
N LYS A 95 6.61 -8.44 -3.31
CA LYS A 95 6.14 -7.05 -3.27
C LYS A 95 6.44 -6.42 -1.92
N PHE A 96 6.11 -7.13 -0.84
CA PHE A 96 6.50 -6.72 0.52
C PHE A 96 8.00 -6.47 0.67
N TYR A 97 8.85 -7.37 0.14
CA TYR A 97 10.29 -7.22 0.20
C TYR A 97 10.77 -6.00 -0.59
N ALA A 98 10.26 -5.79 -1.80
CA ALA A 98 10.62 -4.63 -2.62
C ALA A 98 10.23 -3.32 -1.93
N ASP A 99 9.00 -3.19 -1.49
CA ASP A 99 8.46 -1.95 -0.92
C ASP A 99 8.98 -1.70 0.50
N ASN A 100 8.85 -2.69 1.40
CA ASN A 100 9.09 -2.47 2.83
C ASN A 100 10.54 -2.72 3.25
N VAL A 101 11.27 -3.59 2.55
CA VAL A 101 12.68 -3.90 2.91
C VAL A 101 13.66 -3.11 2.07
N LEU A 102 13.42 -3.01 0.76
CA LEU A 102 14.31 -2.29 -0.15
C LEU A 102 13.94 -0.82 -0.33
N GLY A 103 12.71 -0.40 0.06
CA GLY A 103 12.23 0.96 -0.13
C GLY A 103 12.14 1.34 -1.61
N ILE A 104 11.79 0.38 -2.46
CA ILE A 104 11.57 0.65 -3.88
C ILE A 104 10.15 1.17 -4.02
N GLU A 105 10.03 2.42 -4.43
CA GLU A 105 8.75 3.05 -4.71
C GLU A 105 8.47 2.93 -6.21
N ASP A 106 7.19 2.75 -6.56
CA ASP A 106 6.77 2.87 -7.96
C ASP A 106 6.99 4.33 -8.40
N PRO A 107 7.41 4.56 -9.65
CA PRO A 107 7.50 5.93 -10.16
C PRO A 107 6.12 6.57 -10.15
N ASP A 108 6.06 7.85 -9.78
CA ASP A 108 4.83 8.63 -9.80
C ASP A 108 4.26 8.67 -11.23
N ASP A 109 3.09 8.09 -11.41
CA ASP A 109 2.33 8.23 -12.64
C ASP A 109 1.67 9.62 -12.68
N VAL A 110 1.42 10.13 -13.90
CA VAL A 110 0.64 11.37 -14.06
C VAL A 110 -0.82 11.07 -13.76
N GLU A 111 -1.26 11.49 -12.60
CA GLU A 111 -2.63 11.29 -12.16
C GLU A 111 -3.53 12.39 -12.74
N VAL A 112 -4.67 11.98 -13.26
CA VAL A 112 -5.69 12.88 -13.83
C VAL A 112 -6.97 12.93 -13.00
N VAL A 113 -7.00 12.13 -11.93
CA VAL A 113 -8.06 12.06 -10.90
C VAL A 113 -7.40 11.79 -9.55
N PRO A 114 -8.08 12.06 -8.43
CA PRO A 114 -7.58 11.70 -7.12
C PRO A 114 -7.21 10.22 -7.01
N THR A 115 -6.06 9.95 -6.41
CA THR A 115 -5.58 8.60 -6.14
C THR A 115 -6.57 7.79 -5.33
N PRO A 116 -6.46 6.47 -5.29
CA PRO A 116 -7.25 5.65 -4.36
C PRO A 116 -7.09 6.06 -2.90
N LEU A 117 -5.90 6.54 -2.50
CA LEU A 117 -5.63 7.01 -1.14
C LEU A 117 -6.34 8.34 -0.86
N GLU A 118 -6.21 9.33 -1.76
CA GLU A 118 -6.89 10.63 -1.64
C GLU A 118 -8.41 10.45 -1.67
N THR A 119 -8.92 9.60 -2.58
CA THR A 119 -10.34 9.25 -2.63
C THR A 119 -10.80 8.60 -1.32
N GLY A 120 -10.00 7.68 -0.78
CA GLY A 120 -10.28 7.02 0.50
C GLY A 120 -10.35 8.02 1.64
N SER A 121 -9.34 8.86 1.82
CA SER A 121 -9.32 9.91 2.86
C SER A 121 -10.53 10.82 2.74
N TYR A 122 -10.81 11.33 1.54
CA TYR A 122 -11.98 12.17 1.30
C TYR A 122 -13.31 11.48 1.70
N VAL A 123 -13.49 10.22 1.33
CA VAL A 123 -14.70 9.45 1.70
C VAL A 123 -14.78 9.26 3.22
N HIS A 124 -13.67 8.98 3.88
CA HIS A 124 -13.62 8.84 5.35
C HIS A 124 -14.00 10.15 6.03
N ASP A 125 -13.45 11.29 5.62
CA ASP A 125 -13.76 12.61 6.17
C ASP A 125 -15.26 12.94 6.03
N VAL A 126 -15.83 12.67 4.85
CA VAL A 126 -17.28 12.85 4.61
C VAL A 126 -18.12 11.98 5.53
N LEU A 127 -17.79 10.70 5.67
CA LEU A 127 -18.58 9.76 6.48
C LEU A 127 -18.43 10.03 7.98
N GLU A 128 -17.23 10.37 8.45
CA GLU A 128 -17.01 10.78 9.83
C GLU A 128 -17.86 12.00 10.20
N ARG A 129 -17.78 13.03 9.36
CA ARG A 129 -18.56 14.25 9.55
C ARG A 129 -20.08 13.98 9.49
N PHE A 130 -20.53 13.20 8.53
CA PHE A 130 -21.92 12.83 8.38
C PHE A 130 -22.47 12.18 9.66
N PHE A 131 -21.79 11.18 10.19
CA PHE A 131 -22.24 10.53 11.43
C PHE A 131 -22.12 11.43 12.66
N THR A 132 -21.14 12.32 12.69
CA THR A 132 -20.94 13.27 13.81
C THR A 132 -22.03 14.34 13.84
N GLU A 133 -22.49 14.84 12.69
CA GLU A 133 -23.51 15.87 12.57
C GLU A 133 -24.94 15.35 12.69
N LEU A 134 -25.15 14.02 12.62
CA LEU A 134 -26.48 13.46 12.82
C LEU A 134 -26.97 13.72 14.25
N PRO A 135 -28.26 14.12 14.43
CA PRO A 135 -28.81 14.43 15.74
C PRO A 135 -28.72 13.27 16.72
N ASP A 136 -28.44 13.56 17.98
CA ASP A 136 -28.45 12.56 19.05
C ASP A 136 -29.90 12.11 19.33
N GLU A 137 -30.17 10.84 19.07
CA GLU A 137 -31.41 10.21 19.53
C GLU A 137 -31.26 9.72 20.98
N PRO A 138 -32.35 9.67 21.77
CA PRO A 138 -32.30 9.39 23.22
C PRO A 138 -31.67 8.04 23.61
N ASP A 139 -31.51 7.15 22.65
CA ASP A 139 -30.98 5.76 22.86
C ASP A 139 -29.59 5.54 22.26
N ASP A 140 -28.82 6.59 21.93
CA ASP A 140 -27.54 6.51 21.19
C ASP A 140 -27.64 5.73 19.87
N ARG A 141 -28.83 5.64 19.30
CA ARG A 141 -29.07 4.96 18.03
C ARG A 141 -29.43 5.98 16.97
N ILE A 142 -28.71 5.94 15.87
CA ILE A 142 -29.20 6.58 14.66
C ILE A 142 -30.27 5.64 14.09
N ASN A 143 -31.51 6.01 14.23
CA ASN A 143 -32.58 5.34 13.52
C ASN A 143 -32.73 5.97 12.13
N LEU A 144 -31.78 5.66 11.23
CA LEU A 144 -31.92 6.07 9.84
C LEU A 144 -33.11 5.36 9.15
N THR A 145 -33.61 4.25 9.71
CA THR A 145 -34.69 3.46 9.11
C THR A 145 -36.03 4.21 9.03
N ASP A 146 -36.27 5.17 9.93
CA ASP A 146 -37.47 6.01 9.95
C ASP A 146 -37.24 7.40 9.34
N ALA A 147 -36.01 7.72 8.95
CA ALA A 147 -35.68 8.99 8.31
C ALA A 147 -36.12 9.01 6.85
N ASP A 148 -36.56 10.19 6.40
CA ASP A 148 -36.80 10.38 4.98
C ASP A 148 -35.46 10.28 4.22
N ARG A 149 -35.37 9.33 3.28
CA ARG A 149 -34.15 9.11 2.48
C ARG A 149 -33.68 10.36 1.78
N ASP A 150 -34.61 11.16 1.28
CA ASP A 150 -34.28 12.35 0.50
C ASP A 150 -33.69 13.46 1.41
N ASP A 151 -34.20 13.60 2.64
CA ASP A 151 -33.63 14.54 3.61
C ASP A 151 -32.20 14.14 4.02
N VAL A 152 -31.98 12.85 4.30
CA VAL A 152 -30.66 12.33 4.69
C VAL A 152 -29.70 12.39 3.51
N ALA A 153 -30.16 12.07 2.29
CA ALA A 153 -29.34 12.18 1.07
C ALA A 153 -28.93 13.63 0.80
N THR A 154 -29.84 14.59 1.03
CA THR A 154 -29.53 16.02 0.90
C THR A 154 -28.44 16.44 1.89
N HIS A 155 -28.55 16.04 3.15
CA HIS A 155 -27.55 16.35 4.17
C HIS A 155 -26.18 15.73 3.85
N LEU A 156 -26.14 14.46 3.48
CA LEU A 156 -24.89 13.79 3.04
C LEU A 156 -24.28 14.49 1.81
N HIS A 157 -25.12 14.90 0.86
CA HIS A 157 -24.68 15.63 -0.33
C HIS A 157 -24.06 16.99 0.03
N GLU A 158 -24.66 17.74 0.97
CA GLU A 158 -24.12 19.02 1.43
C GLU A 158 -22.75 18.85 2.08
N ILE A 159 -22.61 17.89 3.00
CA ILE A 159 -21.32 17.57 3.64
C ILE A 159 -20.29 17.16 2.59
N ALA A 160 -20.62 16.20 1.74
CA ALA A 160 -19.68 15.73 0.72
C ALA A 160 -19.24 16.84 -0.25
N SER A 161 -20.15 17.79 -0.56
CA SER A 161 -19.83 18.95 -1.42
C SER A 161 -18.94 19.96 -0.70
N GLU A 162 -19.06 20.11 0.61
CA GLU A 162 -18.22 20.98 1.43
C GLU A 162 -16.81 20.38 1.56
N GLU A 163 -16.71 19.12 1.95
CA GLU A 163 -15.44 18.40 2.04
C GLU A 163 -14.70 18.37 0.70
N LEU A 164 -15.43 18.24 -0.43
CA LEU A 164 -14.82 18.30 -1.76
C LEU A 164 -14.20 19.66 -2.08
N ARG A 165 -14.79 20.74 -1.56
CA ARG A 165 -14.22 22.09 -1.74
C ARG A 165 -13.00 22.31 -0.83
N ASP A 166 -13.03 21.74 0.37
CA ASP A 166 -11.98 21.92 1.37
C ASP A 166 -10.77 21.03 1.03
N ALA A 167 -10.97 19.89 0.37
CA ALA A 167 -9.91 19.04 -0.12
C ALA A 167 -9.03 19.67 -1.21
N ASP A 168 -9.52 20.76 -1.86
CA ASP A 168 -8.79 21.59 -2.85
C ASP A 168 -8.04 20.74 -3.91
N PHE A 169 -8.71 19.71 -4.43
CA PHE A 169 -8.13 18.87 -5.47
C PHE A 169 -7.85 19.66 -6.74
N GLU A 170 -6.59 19.68 -7.16
CA GLU A 170 -6.13 20.37 -8.39
C GLU A 170 -6.36 19.56 -9.67
N TYR A 171 -7.50 18.85 -9.77
CA TYR A 171 -7.87 18.08 -10.94
C TYR A 171 -8.97 18.76 -11.75
N ASP A 172 -8.95 18.55 -13.07
CA ASP A 172 -9.96 19.04 -13.98
C ASP A 172 -10.26 18.06 -15.13
N GLY A 173 -11.26 18.42 -15.95
CA GLY A 173 -11.57 17.69 -17.16
C GLY A 173 -12.49 16.49 -16.98
N LEU A 174 -12.63 15.69 -18.05
CA LEU A 174 -13.65 14.65 -18.15
C LEU A 174 -13.48 13.52 -17.14
N PHE A 175 -12.25 13.14 -16.86
CA PHE A 175 -11.96 12.04 -15.92
C PHE A 175 -12.29 12.44 -14.48
N TYR A 176 -12.03 13.69 -14.11
CA TYR A 176 -12.39 14.20 -12.80
C TYR A 176 -13.91 14.36 -12.63
N GLU A 177 -14.62 14.83 -13.69
CA GLU A 177 -16.09 14.86 -13.69
C GLU A 177 -16.68 13.45 -13.55
N ARG A 178 -16.08 12.46 -14.19
CA ARG A 178 -16.48 11.06 -14.02
C ARG A 178 -16.27 10.56 -12.62
N TRP A 179 -15.10 10.82 -12.03
CA TRP A 179 -14.78 10.46 -10.64
C TRP A 179 -15.82 11.06 -9.67
N LYS A 180 -16.18 12.34 -9.83
CA LYS A 180 -17.25 12.95 -9.03
C LYS A 180 -18.60 12.25 -9.24
N ALA A 181 -18.93 11.88 -10.47
CA ALA A 181 -20.17 11.16 -10.75
C ALA A 181 -20.19 9.76 -10.10
N GLU A 182 -19.04 9.07 -10.03
CA GLU A 182 -18.91 7.78 -9.34
C GLU A 182 -19.14 7.88 -7.82
N LEU A 183 -18.90 9.04 -7.25
CA LEU A 183 -19.18 9.31 -5.82
C LEU A 183 -20.62 9.77 -5.57
N PHE A 184 -21.11 10.73 -6.33
CA PHE A 184 -22.32 11.50 -6.05
C PHE A 184 -23.58 11.04 -6.79
N ALA A 185 -23.50 10.19 -7.82
CA ALA A 185 -24.66 9.81 -8.59
C ALA A 185 -25.77 9.18 -7.73
N GLY A 186 -27.00 9.61 -7.92
CA GLY A 186 -28.15 9.10 -7.16
C GLY A 186 -28.29 9.59 -5.73
N LEU A 187 -27.42 10.50 -5.26
CA LEU A 187 -27.45 11.03 -3.91
C LEU A 187 -28.43 12.23 -3.76
N GLY A 188 -28.78 12.93 -4.82
CA GLY A 188 -29.67 14.09 -4.73
C GLY A 188 -30.14 14.57 -6.09
N ALA A 189 -30.92 15.67 -6.10
CA ALA A 189 -31.43 16.27 -7.31
C ALA A 189 -30.28 16.77 -8.21
N ASP A 190 -30.43 16.58 -9.52
CA ASP A 190 -29.45 16.93 -10.55
C ASP A 190 -28.97 18.40 -10.54
N GLU A 191 -29.67 19.28 -9.83
CA GLU A 191 -29.33 20.70 -9.75
C GLU A 191 -28.16 21.01 -8.79
N HIS A 192 -27.80 20.08 -7.90
CA HIS A 192 -26.79 20.29 -6.86
C HIS A 192 -25.58 19.37 -6.96
N THR A 193 -25.50 18.57 -8.04
CA THR A 193 -24.35 17.70 -8.23
C THR A 193 -23.09 18.53 -8.49
N PRO A 194 -21.93 18.18 -7.93
CA PRO A 194 -20.68 18.92 -8.09
C PRO A 194 -20.14 18.87 -9.53
N TYR A 195 -20.69 18.01 -10.38
CA TYR A 195 -20.39 18.03 -11.81
C TYR A 195 -21.38 18.96 -12.54
N LYS A 196 -20.89 19.64 -13.58
CA LYS A 196 -21.69 20.63 -14.34
C LYS A 196 -22.95 19.99 -14.90
N ALA A 197 -24.10 20.61 -14.66
CA ALA A 197 -25.38 20.18 -15.24
C ALA A 197 -25.24 20.01 -16.76
N GLY A 198 -25.59 18.82 -17.27
CA GLY A 198 -25.44 18.45 -18.67
C GLY A 198 -24.10 17.84 -19.06
N SER A 199 -23.14 17.72 -18.13
CA SER A 199 -21.85 17.04 -18.36
C SER A 199 -21.76 15.66 -17.70
N LYS A 200 -22.91 15.05 -17.37
CA LYS A 200 -22.91 13.66 -16.88
C LYS A 200 -22.18 12.79 -17.91
N PRO A 201 -21.08 12.14 -17.55
CA PRO A 201 -20.40 11.25 -18.47
C PRO A 201 -21.38 10.21 -18.99
N HIS A 202 -21.30 9.87 -20.25
CA HIS A 202 -22.25 8.95 -20.94
C HIS A 202 -22.37 7.58 -20.23
N ASP A 203 -21.36 7.20 -19.49
CA ASP A 203 -21.22 5.95 -18.75
C ASP A 203 -21.15 6.14 -17.23
N ALA A 204 -21.60 7.30 -16.72
CA ALA A 204 -21.69 7.52 -15.27
C ALA A 204 -22.69 6.52 -14.65
N PRO A 205 -22.39 5.96 -13.47
CA PRO A 205 -23.29 5.04 -12.80
C PRO A 205 -24.62 5.74 -12.48
N GLU A 206 -25.71 4.98 -12.44
CA GLU A 206 -27.00 5.49 -11.95
C GLU A 206 -26.95 5.77 -10.45
N GLN A 207 -26.12 5.00 -9.72
CA GLN A 207 -25.92 5.09 -8.29
C GLN A 207 -24.42 5.09 -7.98
N GLY A 208 -23.97 6.14 -7.34
CA GLY A 208 -22.59 6.31 -6.89
C GLY A 208 -22.34 5.72 -5.51
N LEU A 209 -21.12 5.93 -5.02
CA LEU A 209 -20.67 5.37 -3.74
C LEU A 209 -21.52 5.86 -2.57
N PHE A 210 -21.76 7.16 -2.44
CA PHE A 210 -22.50 7.72 -1.31
C PHE A 210 -23.98 7.31 -1.29
N ALA A 211 -24.62 7.20 -2.46
CA ALA A 211 -25.99 6.72 -2.55
C ALA A 211 -26.08 5.23 -2.19
N THR A 212 -25.13 4.43 -2.66
CA THR A 212 -25.03 3.01 -2.30
C THR A 212 -24.79 2.82 -0.80
N PHE A 213 -23.89 3.62 -0.22
CA PHE A 213 -23.64 3.63 1.21
C PHE A 213 -24.93 3.95 1.99
N LEU A 214 -25.61 5.03 1.64
CA LEU A 214 -26.83 5.46 2.30
C LEU A 214 -27.92 4.39 2.24
N ASP A 215 -28.18 3.80 1.09
CA ASP A 215 -29.18 2.74 0.94
C ASP A 215 -28.83 1.50 1.78
N ASN A 216 -27.55 1.17 1.91
CA ASN A 216 -27.11 0.09 2.78
C ASN A 216 -27.33 0.42 4.26
N GLU A 217 -27.03 1.63 4.71
CA GLU A 217 -27.25 2.03 6.11
C GLU A 217 -28.76 2.08 6.44
N LEU A 218 -29.58 2.62 5.54
CA LEU A 218 -31.05 2.64 5.71
C LEU A 218 -31.68 1.25 5.71
N SER A 219 -31.07 0.27 5.08
CA SER A 219 -31.59 -1.12 5.03
C SER A 219 -31.21 -1.97 6.22
N ARG A 220 -30.41 -1.47 7.16
CA ARG A 220 -29.99 -2.21 8.35
C ARG A 220 -31.08 -2.24 9.40
N ASP A 221 -31.42 -3.45 9.88
CA ASP A 221 -32.44 -3.66 10.93
C ASP A 221 -32.02 -3.11 12.31
N SER A 222 -30.74 -2.83 12.53
CA SER A 222 -30.22 -2.22 13.74
C SER A 222 -28.90 -1.49 13.43
N ALA A 223 -28.99 -0.22 13.18
CA ALA A 223 -27.80 0.62 13.11
C ALA A 223 -27.42 1.12 14.51
N GLY A 224 -26.36 0.57 15.10
CA GLY A 224 -25.66 1.26 16.17
C GLY A 224 -25.02 2.53 15.58
N ARG A 225 -25.08 3.66 16.33
CA ARG A 225 -24.31 4.83 15.96
C ARG A 225 -22.82 4.53 16.11
N PRO A 226 -21.99 4.75 15.11
CA PRO A 226 -20.55 4.72 15.32
C PRO A 226 -20.17 5.77 16.38
N HIS A 227 -19.43 5.34 17.38
CA HIS A 227 -19.03 6.18 18.50
C HIS A 227 -17.62 6.75 18.32
N LEU A 228 -16.76 6.02 17.66
CA LEU A 228 -15.40 6.40 17.35
C LEU A 228 -15.15 6.19 15.86
N PHE A 229 -14.43 7.13 15.28
CA PHE A 229 -13.94 7.11 13.91
C PHE A 229 -12.42 7.12 13.94
N GLU A 230 -11.78 6.45 12.97
CA GLU A 230 -10.33 6.33 12.90
C GLU A 230 -9.70 6.01 14.26
N ALA A 231 -10.36 5.10 15.01
CA ALA A 231 -9.97 4.77 16.38
C ALA A 231 -8.59 4.10 16.42
N PRO A 232 -7.56 4.77 16.95
CA PRO A 232 -6.21 4.21 16.97
C PRO A 232 -6.11 3.10 18.02
N PHE A 233 -5.40 2.04 17.70
CA PHE A 233 -5.00 1.00 18.64
C PHE A 233 -3.53 0.63 18.49
N GLY A 234 -2.86 0.36 19.60
CA GLY A 234 -1.45 -0.04 19.64
C GLY A 234 -0.49 1.08 20.01
N GLU A 235 0.75 0.69 20.32
CA GLU A 235 1.78 1.62 20.77
C GLU A 235 2.28 2.54 19.65
N GLY A 236 2.56 3.79 20.01
CA GLY A 236 3.21 4.77 19.13
C GLY A 236 2.26 5.48 18.17
N LEU A 237 0.94 5.34 18.35
CA LEU A 237 -0.05 6.13 17.67
C LEU A 237 -0.57 7.25 18.60
N PRO A 238 -0.84 8.45 18.06
CA PRO A 238 -1.46 9.54 18.83
C PRO A 238 -2.83 9.10 19.33
N ASP A 239 -3.18 9.55 20.53
CA ASP A 239 -4.52 9.35 21.13
C ASP A 239 -4.99 7.89 21.26
N SER A 240 -4.05 6.92 21.20
CA SER A 240 -4.35 5.50 21.38
C SER A 240 -4.46 5.15 22.86
N ASP A 241 -5.69 5.00 23.34
CA ASP A 241 -6.00 4.47 24.68
C ASP A 241 -6.01 2.94 24.72
N ALA A 242 -6.14 2.29 23.57
CA ALA A 242 -6.13 0.84 23.43
C ALA A 242 -4.69 0.33 23.25
N GLY A 243 -4.30 -0.64 24.06
CA GLY A 243 -3.02 -1.32 23.91
C GLY A 243 -2.91 -2.08 22.56
N PRO A 244 -1.70 -2.56 22.22
CA PRO A 244 -1.51 -3.30 20.99
C PRO A 244 -2.34 -4.59 20.99
N PHE A 245 -2.92 -4.92 19.85
CA PHE A 245 -3.51 -6.23 19.62
C PHE A 245 -2.37 -7.24 19.47
N THR A 246 -2.35 -8.28 20.31
CA THR A 246 -1.30 -9.29 20.31
C THR A 246 -1.82 -10.63 19.82
N VAL A 247 -1.07 -11.24 18.90
CA VAL A 247 -1.35 -12.60 18.38
C VAL A 247 -0.25 -13.53 18.87
N GLU A 248 -0.64 -14.62 19.53
CA GLU A 248 0.29 -15.67 19.96
C GLU A 248 0.59 -16.61 18.78
N ARG A 249 1.86 -16.89 18.56
CA ARG A 249 2.33 -17.83 17.55
C ARG A 249 2.39 -19.26 18.11
N PRO A 250 2.44 -20.27 17.21
CA PRO A 250 2.58 -21.67 17.63
C PRO A 250 3.83 -21.98 18.47
N ASP A 251 4.86 -21.15 18.37
CA ASP A 251 6.11 -21.27 19.15
C ASP A 251 6.05 -20.56 20.52
N GLY A 252 4.87 -19.99 20.88
CA GLY A 252 4.65 -19.23 22.12
C GLY A 252 5.16 -17.79 22.08
N SER A 253 5.74 -17.34 20.98
CA SER A 253 6.09 -15.92 20.80
C SER A 253 4.84 -15.12 20.42
N THR A 254 4.84 -13.81 20.71
CA THR A 254 3.75 -12.90 20.37
C THR A 254 4.14 -11.98 19.23
N VAL A 255 3.16 -11.52 18.48
CA VAL A 255 3.26 -10.43 17.48
C VAL A 255 2.31 -9.34 17.90
N SER A 256 2.81 -8.12 17.94
CA SER A 256 2.00 -6.93 18.22
C SER A 256 1.56 -6.26 16.92
N ILE A 257 0.28 -5.90 16.85
CA ILE A 257 -0.34 -5.23 15.72
C ILE A 257 -0.87 -3.88 16.18
N ARG A 258 -0.73 -2.86 15.34
CA ARG A 258 -1.29 -1.52 15.52
C ARG A 258 -2.03 -1.08 14.27
N GLY A 259 -2.92 -0.14 14.42
CA GLY A 259 -3.66 0.43 13.30
C GLY A 259 -4.78 1.35 13.75
N TYR A 260 -5.63 1.66 12.80
CA TYR A 260 -6.85 2.43 13.02
C TYR A 260 -8.04 1.55 12.68
N ILE A 261 -9.13 1.72 13.40
CA ILE A 261 -10.41 1.10 13.10
C ILE A 261 -11.30 2.21 12.55
N ASP A 262 -11.75 2.08 11.31
CA ASP A 262 -12.47 3.13 10.59
C ASP A 262 -13.68 3.64 11.38
N ARG A 263 -14.42 2.72 12.02
CA ARG A 263 -15.54 3.08 12.92
C ARG A 263 -15.83 1.98 13.95
N VAL A 264 -16.18 2.39 15.14
CA VAL A 264 -16.58 1.51 16.26
C VAL A 264 -17.98 1.84 16.74
#